data_115f8cc788d312bc207c576db1239028
#
_entry.id   115f8cc788d312bc207c576db1239028
#
_cell.length_a   1.000
_cell.length_b   1.000
_cell.length_c   1.000
_cell.angle_alpha   90.00
_cell.angle_beta   90.00
_cell.angle_gamma   90.00
#
_symmetry.space_group_name_H-M   'P 1'
#
loop_
_entity.id
_entity.type
_entity.pdbx_description
1 polymer ?
#
loop_
_entity_poly.entity_id
_entity_poly.type
_entity_poly.pdbx_seq_one_letter_code
_entity_poly.pdbx_strand_id
1 'polypeptide(L)'
;MEENAVYREACIVGDEFKKLSPVLSGLKKDNKVAIMVSNEALTALKWFGIEATAAGNSGIGYNDVVRRIYDALYKINIECDIIWEESENIEKYQAIILPAMYTADEKILTRLKKYTAQGGTLIATFKTAFANENVKVYPDRQPHILNEVFGMYYQQFTFPENVTLTGFEGSEPEAETFMELLIPDGAEIISAYQHPNWKKYAAVTHHTYERGNAWYIGCMFEEHYLQQMLIKILAQSGINAAVPEKFPVIVREGINAKGEKLRFYLNYSWEEQRVEAADDFEVILGSADSTKREIHLSAWDVCIIKFDK
;
A
#
# COMPACT_ATOMS: atom_id res chain seq x y z
N MET A 1 24.36 4.07 39.61
CA MET A 1 23.85 4.56 38.30
C MET A 1 22.50 5.19 38.59
N GLU A 2 22.35 6.49 38.33
CA GLU A 2 21.04 7.14 38.59
C GLU A 2 20.01 6.74 37.51
N GLU A 3 18.83 6.37 37.95
CA GLU A 3 17.71 6.03 37.09
C GLU A 3 17.12 7.31 36.47
N ASN A 4 17.32 7.53 35.19
CA ASN A 4 16.68 8.63 34.49
C ASN A 4 15.26 8.24 33.99
N ALA A 5 14.52 9.21 33.44
CA ALA A 5 13.15 8.99 32.97
C ALA A 5 13.06 7.90 31.87
N VAL A 6 14.02 7.91 30.93
CA VAL A 6 14.07 6.93 29.83
C VAL A 6 14.28 5.51 30.36
N TYR A 7 15.15 5.34 31.36
CA TYR A 7 15.38 4.02 32.00
C TYR A 7 14.12 3.50 32.68
N ARG A 8 13.40 4.37 33.41
CA ARG A 8 12.14 3.98 34.06
C ARG A 8 11.07 3.56 33.05
N GLU A 9 10.90 4.32 31.98
CA GLU A 9 9.99 3.94 30.89
C GLU A 9 10.38 2.60 30.24
N ALA A 10 11.67 2.40 29.99
CA ALA A 10 12.16 1.12 29.44
C ALA A 10 11.87 -0.07 30.38
N CYS A 11 11.96 0.14 31.71
CA CYS A 11 11.61 -0.88 32.69
C CYS A 11 10.10 -1.20 32.67
N ILE A 12 9.24 -0.17 32.57
CA ILE A 12 7.77 -0.36 32.48
C ILE A 12 7.43 -1.19 31.24
N VAL A 13 7.95 -0.81 30.09
CA VAL A 13 7.75 -1.55 28.83
C VAL A 13 8.26 -2.99 28.93
N GLY A 14 9.45 -3.18 29.55
CA GLY A 14 10.05 -4.51 29.77
C GLY A 14 9.17 -5.41 30.65
N ASP A 15 8.60 -4.86 31.72
CA ASP A 15 7.71 -5.59 32.62
C ASP A 15 6.37 -5.93 31.94
N GLU A 16 5.84 -5.03 31.12
CA GLU A 16 4.65 -5.30 30.31
C GLU A 16 4.90 -6.44 29.32
N PHE A 17 5.98 -6.39 28.56
CA PHE A 17 6.34 -7.47 27.64
C PHE A 17 6.52 -8.80 28.34
N LYS A 18 7.12 -8.82 29.55
CA LYS A 18 7.27 -10.02 30.36
C LYS A 18 5.91 -10.62 30.75
N LYS A 19 4.95 -9.77 31.13
CA LYS A 19 3.56 -10.20 31.46
C LYS A 19 2.83 -10.69 30.23
N LEU A 20 2.99 -10.01 29.09
CA LEU A 20 2.28 -10.30 27.85
C LEU A 20 2.91 -11.45 27.03
N SER A 21 4.17 -11.79 27.30
CA SER A 21 4.91 -12.83 26.56
C SER A 21 4.13 -14.14 26.36
N PRO A 22 3.42 -14.71 27.34
CA PRO A 22 2.65 -15.93 27.15
C PRO A 22 1.50 -15.83 26.15
N VAL A 23 1.01 -14.60 25.90
CA VAL A 23 -0.10 -14.32 24.97
C VAL A 23 0.44 -13.89 23.60
N LEU A 24 1.50 -13.10 23.57
CA LEU A 24 2.07 -12.55 22.33
C LEU A 24 3.08 -13.47 21.63
N SER A 25 3.58 -14.50 22.34
CA SER A 25 4.59 -15.40 21.78
C SER A 25 4.06 -16.13 20.54
N GLY A 26 4.90 -16.16 19.49
CA GLY A 26 4.59 -16.83 18.24
C GLY A 26 3.47 -16.19 17.42
N LEU A 27 3.24 -14.88 17.62
CA LEU A 27 2.24 -14.13 16.84
C LEU A 27 2.57 -14.21 15.35
N LYS A 28 1.59 -14.63 14.56
CA LYS A 28 1.66 -14.74 13.10
C LYS A 28 0.64 -13.83 12.45
N LYS A 29 0.99 -13.31 11.30
CA LYS A 29 0.11 -12.51 10.45
C LYS A 29 -0.23 -13.27 9.18
N ASP A 30 -1.42 -13.02 8.64
CA ASP A 30 -1.89 -13.57 7.37
C ASP A 30 -2.30 -12.40 6.45
N ASN A 31 -1.30 -11.56 6.11
CA ASN A 31 -1.50 -10.40 5.28
C ASN A 31 -1.85 -10.83 3.84
N LYS A 32 -2.90 -10.25 3.28
CA LYS A 32 -3.38 -10.54 1.93
C LYS A 32 -2.81 -9.61 0.88
N VAL A 33 -2.19 -8.50 1.31
CA VAL A 33 -1.55 -7.49 0.46
C VAL A 33 -0.05 -7.56 0.63
N ALA A 34 0.68 -7.40 -0.47
CA ALA A 34 2.12 -7.19 -0.45
C ALA A 34 2.52 -5.96 -1.27
N ILE A 35 3.55 -5.26 -0.83
CA ILE A 35 4.28 -4.28 -1.63
C ILE A 35 5.58 -4.94 -2.06
N MET A 36 5.77 -5.11 -3.37
CA MET A 36 7.01 -5.66 -3.92
C MET A 36 7.98 -4.52 -4.18
N VAL A 37 9.15 -4.59 -3.56
CA VAL A 37 10.21 -3.59 -3.69
C VAL A 37 11.42 -4.14 -4.46
N SER A 38 12.12 -3.27 -5.18
CA SER A 38 13.27 -3.59 -6.02
C SER A 38 14.47 -2.72 -5.66
N ASN A 39 15.59 -3.35 -5.32
CA ASN A 39 16.86 -2.65 -5.10
C ASN A 39 17.45 -2.11 -6.41
N GLU A 40 17.22 -2.82 -7.50
CA GLU A 40 17.62 -2.41 -8.85
C GLU A 40 16.87 -1.14 -9.25
N ALA A 41 15.55 -1.09 -9.04
CA ALA A 41 14.75 0.11 -9.29
C ALA A 41 15.19 1.28 -8.40
N LEU A 42 15.45 1.04 -7.11
CA LEU A 42 15.99 2.05 -6.18
C LEU A 42 17.31 2.63 -6.69
N THR A 43 18.21 1.76 -7.17
CA THR A 43 19.53 2.18 -7.68
C THR A 43 19.42 2.92 -9.01
N ALA A 44 18.62 2.40 -9.94
CA ALA A 44 18.42 3.01 -11.24
C ALA A 44 17.77 4.39 -11.15
N LEU A 45 16.75 4.55 -10.29
CA LEU A 45 16.04 5.82 -10.13
C LEU A 45 16.86 6.91 -9.41
N LYS A 46 18.01 6.59 -8.82
CA LYS A 46 18.98 7.60 -8.40
C LYS A 46 19.64 8.32 -9.59
N TRP A 47 19.78 7.63 -10.72
CA TRP A 47 20.38 8.16 -11.96
C TRP A 47 19.33 8.67 -12.94
N PHE A 48 18.17 8.01 -13.00
CA PHE A 48 17.05 8.32 -13.88
C PHE A 48 15.84 8.78 -13.06
N GLY A 49 16.01 9.87 -12.31
CA GLY A 49 15.06 10.37 -11.32
C GLY A 49 13.61 10.42 -11.78
N ILE A 50 12.70 10.30 -10.84
CA ILE A 50 11.25 10.38 -11.10
C ILE A 50 10.91 11.80 -11.54
N GLU A 51 11.41 12.81 -10.81
CA GLU A 51 11.32 14.21 -11.21
C GLU A 51 12.62 14.64 -11.90
N ALA A 52 12.53 15.08 -13.14
CA ALA A 52 13.57 15.85 -13.76
C ALA A 52 13.21 17.34 -13.65
N THR A 53 13.77 18.03 -12.69
CA THR A 53 13.70 19.49 -12.64
C THR A 53 14.85 20.08 -13.44
N ALA A 54 14.68 21.28 -14.02
CA ALA A 54 15.75 22.00 -14.70
C ALA A 54 16.96 22.32 -13.80
N ALA A 55 16.84 22.15 -12.49
CA ALA A 55 17.86 22.39 -11.47
C ALA A 55 18.55 21.11 -10.96
N GLY A 56 18.26 19.94 -11.52
CA GLY A 56 18.82 18.64 -11.09
C GLY A 56 17.86 17.83 -10.20
N ASN A 57 18.27 16.60 -9.85
CA ASN A 57 17.49 15.67 -9.05
C ASN A 57 17.27 16.18 -7.61
N SER A 58 16.30 17.03 -7.42
CA SER A 58 15.80 17.37 -6.09
C SER A 58 14.31 17.05 -6.07
N GLY A 59 13.94 15.87 -5.64
CA GLY A 59 12.55 15.50 -5.66
C GLY A 59 12.30 14.12 -5.09
N ILE A 60 11.14 13.58 -5.39
CA ILE A 60 10.64 12.31 -4.93
C ILE A 60 11.52 11.17 -5.46
N GLY A 61 12.08 10.38 -4.55
CA GLY A 61 12.81 9.15 -4.85
C GLY A 61 11.94 7.90 -4.79
N TYR A 62 12.52 6.77 -5.17
CA TYR A 62 11.83 5.47 -5.12
C TYR A 62 11.23 5.16 -3.74
N ASN A 63 12.01 5.37 -2.69
CA ASN A 63 11.54 5.11 -1.32
C ASN A 63 10.37 6.01 -0.90
N ASP A 64 10.24 7.20 -1.48
CA ASP A 64 9.12 8.09 -1.19
C ASP A 64 7.82 7.55 -1.82
N VAL A 65 7.91 6.98 -3.03
CA VAL A 65 6.77 6.29 -3.66
C VAL A 65 6.35 5.06 -2.86
N VAL A 66 7.32 4.22 -2.44
CA VAL A 66 7.06 3.06 -1.58
C VAL A 66 6.38 3.49 -0.29
N ARG A 67 6.93 4.51 0.39
CA ARG A 67 6.41 5.03 1.66
C ARG A 67 5.01 5.59 1.50
N ARG A 68 4.74 6.37 0.45
CA ARG A 68 3.42 6.95 0.20
C ARG A 68 2.33 5.89 0.06
N ILE A 69 2.62 4.78 -0.63
CA ILE A 69 1.71 3.64 -0.73
C ILE A 69 1.55 2.94 0.62
N TYR A 70 2.65 2.71 1.32
CA TYR A 70 2.62 2.08 2.64
C TYR A 70 1.83 2.93 3.64
N ASP A 71 2.07 4.24 3.70
CA ASP A 71 1.38 5.16 4.61
C ASP A 71 -0.11 5.23 4.30
N ALA A 72 -0.49 5.21 3.02
CA ALA A 72 -1.89 5.16 2.62
C ALA A 72 -2.58 3.88 3.13
N LEU A 73 -1.96 2.69 2.94
CA LEU A 73 -2.47 1.42 3.47
C LEU A 73 -2.49 1.41 4.99
N TYR A 74 -1.44 1.93 5.63
CA TYR A 74 -1.30 1.99 7.07
C TYR A 74 -2.45 2.78 7.72
N LYS A 75 -2.77 3.96 7.16
CA LYS A 75 -3.81 4.87 7.67
C LYS A 75 -5.24 4.36 7.45
N ILE A 76 -5.45 3.49 6.48
CA ILE A 76 -6.76 2.83 6.24
C ILE A 76 -6.86 1.44 6.89
N ASN A 77 -5.91 1.09 7.76
CA ASN A 77 -5.88 -0.18 8.49
C ASN A 77 -5.89 -1.44 7.60
N ILE A 78 -5.23 -1.37 6.43
CA ILE A 78 -4.94 -2.53 5.61
C ILE A 78 -3.47 -2.91 5.79
N GLU A 79 -3.24 -4.07 6.38
CA GLU A 79 -1.89 -4.57 6.62
C GLU A 79 -1.28 -5.17 5.35
N CYS A 80 0.02 -4.96 5.16
CA CYS A 80 0.75 -5.52 4.03
C CYS A 80 2.12 -6.05 4.46
N ASP A 81 2.63 -7.01 3.70
CA ASP A 81 4.03 -7.45 3.76
C ASP A 81 4.87 -6.64 2.77
N ILE A 82 6.13 -6.43 3.09
CA ILE A 82 7.14 -5.96 2.13
C ILE A 82 7.85 -7.20 1.60
N ILE A 83 7.83 -7.37 0.29
CA ILE A 83 8.45 -8.51 -0.39
C ILE A 83 9.44 -8.04 -1.47
N TRP A 84 10.30 -8.94 -1.90
CA TRP A 84 11.31 -8.71 -2.93
C TRP A 84 10.98 -9.50 -4.19
N GLU A 85 11.63 -9.21 -5.30
CA GLU A 85 11.43 -9.91 -6.57
C GLU A 85 11.71 -11.41 -6.46
N GLU A 86 12.70 -11.81 -5.64
CA GLU A 86 13.06 -13.20 -5.39
C GLU A 86 12.20 -13.89 -4.34
N SER A 87 11.28 -13.17 -3.69
CA SER A 87 10.42 -13.77 -2.67
C SER A 87 9.66 -14.97 -3.21
N GLU A 88 9.71 -16.08 -2.48
CA GLU A 88 8.93 -17.26 -2.78
C GLU A 88 7.45 -17.06 -2.41
N ASN A 89 6.58 -17.88 -3.00
CA ASN A 89 5.15 -17.96 -2.66
C ASN A 89 4.41 -16.62 -2.72
N ILE A 90 4.65 -15.82 -3.76
CA ILE A 90 3.90 -14.56 -3.97
C ILE A 90 2.40 -14.85 -4.22
N GLU A 91 2.08 -16.06 -4.61
CA GLU A 91 0.72 -16.56 -4.88
C GLU A 91 -0.18 -16.60 -3.63
N LYS A 92 0.40 -16.49 -2.42
CA LYS A 92 -0.36 -16.40 -1.17
C LYS A 92 -1.08 -15.04 -1.01
N TYR A 93 -0.58 -14.00 -1.68
CA TYR A 93 -1.18 -12.67 -1.62
C TYR A 93 -2.34 -12.54 -2.62
N GLN A 94 -3.40 -11.90 -2.19
CA GLN A 94 -4.53 -11.56 -3.07
C GLN A 94 -4.24 -10.32 -3.90
N ALA A 95 -3.43 -9.39 -3.39
CA ALA A 95 -2.99 -8.21 -4.11
C ALA A 95 -1.49 -7.95 -3.93
N ILE A 96 -0.81 -7.62 -5.02
CA ILE A 96 0.60 -7.19 -5.05
C ILE A 96 0.66 -5.78 -5.65
N ILE A 97 1.35 -4.88 -4.96
CA ILE A 97 1.55 -3.50 -5.40
C ILE A 97 3.02 -3.32 -5.82
N LEU A 98 3.22 -2.74 -7.00
CA LEU A 98 4.53 -2.46 -7.60
C LEU A 98 4.77 -0.93 -7.62
N PRO A 99 5.42 -0.36 -6.59
CA PRO A 99 5.73 1.08 -6.58
C PRO A 99 6.87 1.38 -7.56
N ALA A 100 6.61 2.12 -8.62
CA ALA A 100 7.62 2.59 -9.58
C ALA A 100 8.76 1.57 -9.84
N MET A 101 8.40 0.31 -10.06
CA MET A 101 9.34 -0.80 -10.28
C MET A 101 10.02 -0.63 -11.64
N TYR A 102 10.90 0.37 -11.73
CA TYR A 102 11.49 0.89 -12.96
C TYR A 102 12.26 -0.16 -13.76
N THR A 103 13.08 -0.94 -13.05
CA THR A 103 13.80 -2.06 -13.64
C THR A 103 13.17 -3.36 -13.19
N ALA A 104 13.06 -4.30 -14.12
CA ALA A 104 12.63 -5.67 -13.85
C ALA A 104 13.14 -6.59 -14.96
N ASP A 105 13.57 -7.80 -14.63
CA ASP A 105 13.92 -8.80 -15.64
C ASP A 105 12.66 -9.49 -16.20
N GLU A 106 12.78 -10.14 -17.35
CA GLU A 106 11.66 -10.85 -17.97
C GLU A 106 11.12 -12.01 -17.11
N LYS A 107 11.93 -12.57 -16.23
CA LYS A 107 11.54 -13.67 -15.34
C LYS A 107 10.52 -13.20 -14.32
N ILE A 108 10.78 -12.07 -13.63
CA ILE A 108 9.82 -11.53 -12.67
C ILE A 108 8.57 -11.00 -13.39
N LEU A 109 8.70 -10.35 -14.55
CA LEU A 109 7.56 -9.87 -15.32
C LEU A 109 6.65 -11.03 -15.77
N THR A 110 7.23 -12.13 -16.24
CA THR A 110 6.50 -13.35 -16.60
C THR A 110 5.81 -13.98 -15.37
N ARG A 111 6.48 -13.96 -14.22
CA ARG A 111 5.91 -14.45 -12.96
C ARG A 111 4.71 -13.61 -12.51
N LEU A 112 4.80 -12.28 -12.59
CA LEU A 112 3.70 -11.37 -12.27
C LEU A 112 2.52 -11.53 -13.25
N LYS A 113 2.81 -11.69 -14.56
CA LYS A 113 1.79 -12.02 -15.56
C LYS A 113 1.05 -13.31 -15.21
N LYS A 114 1.77 -14.38 -14.84
CA LYS A 114 1.18 -15.64 -14.40
C LYS A 114 0.37 -15.50 -13.11
N TYR A 115 0.89 -14.76 -12.12
CA TYR A 115 0.19 -14.47 -10.86
C TYR A 115 -1.17 -13.83 -11.14
N THR A 116 -1.21 -12.80 -12.00
CA THR A 116 -2.47 -12.14 -12.38
C THR A 116 -3.39 -13.09 -13.11
N ALA A 117 -2.89 -13.83 -14.10
CA ALA A 117 -3.71 -14.81 -14.85
C ALA A 117 -4.35 -15.88 -13.94
N GLN A 118 -3.75 -16.19 -12.81
CA GLN A 118 -4.24 -17.17 -11.83
C GLN A 118 -5.26 -16.60 -10.83
N GLY A 119 -5.59 -15.32 -10.91
CA GLY A 119 -6.61 -14.67 -10.08
C GLY A 119 -6.07 -13.62 -9.10
N GLY A 120 -4.76 -13.35 -9.12
CA GLY A 120 -4.16 -12.29 -8.33
C GLY A 120 -4.54 -10.90 -8.82
N THR A 121 -4.53 -9.92 -7.91
CA THR A 121 -4.69 -8.50 -8.24
C THR A 121 -3.31 -7.84 -8.28
N LEU A 122 -2.95 -7.30 -9.44
CA LEU A 122 -1.69 -6.60 -9.65
C LEU A 122 -1.95 -5.09 -9.75
N ILE A 123 -1.31 -4.31 -8.89
CA ILE A 123 -1.42 -2.85 -8.88
C ILE A 123 -0.04 -2.28 -9.16
N ALA A 124 0.12 -1.55 -10.24
CA ALA A 124 1.39 -0.89 -10.56
C ALA A 124 1.24 0.63 -10.59
N THR A 125 2.32 1.33 -10.27
CA THR A 125 2.38 2.76 -10.48
C THR A 125 3.30 3.07 -11.68
N PHE A 126 3.30 4.32 -12.07
CA PHE A 126 4.14 4.85 -13.15
C PHE A 126 5.59 4.33 -13.10
N LYS A 127 6.27 4.36 -14.23
CA LYS A 127 7.64 3.84 -14.44
C LYS A 127 7.83 2.34 -14.21
N THR A 128 6.79 1.57 -13.96
CA THR A 128 6.91 0.12 -13.78
C THR A 128 7.31 -0.57 -15.08
N ALA A 129 8.28 -1.51 -15.02
CA ALA A 129 8.79 -2.32 -16.13
C ALA A 129 9.28 -1.51 -17.34
N PHE A 130 9.90 -0.36 -17.08
CA PHE A 130 10.42 0.51 -18.14
C PHE A 130 11.76 0.01 -18.73
N ALA A 131 12.61 -0.57 -17.88
CA ALA A 131 13.93 -1.05 -18.25
C ALA A 131 14.18 -2.45 -17.68
N ASN A 132 15.13 -3.17 -18.26
CA ASN A 132 15.59 -4.46 -17.76
C ASN A 132 16.55 -4.29 -16.54
N GLU A 133 17.04 -5.39 -16.00
CA GLU A 133 17.98 -5.46 -14.86
C GLU A 133 19.31 -4.71 -15.12
N ASN A 134 19.68 -4.48 -16.38
CA ASN A 134 20.86 -3.71 -16.78
C ASN A 134 20.53 -2.23 -17.07
N VAL A 135 19.34 -1.77 -16.66
CA VAL A 135 18.84 -0.40 -16.88
C VAL A 135 18.70 -0.03 -18.37
N LYS A 136 18.65 -1.04 -19.25
CA LYS A 136 18.39 -0.85 -20.67
C LYS A 136 16.88 -0.79 -20.89
N VAL A 137 16.40 0.32 -21.45
CA VAL A 137 14.98 0.52 -21.79
C VAL A 137 14.50 -0.58 -22.75
N TYR A 138 13.35 -1.15 -22.45
CA TYR A 138 12.72 -2.10 -23.37
C TYR A 138 12.28 -1.40 -24.65
N PRO A 139 12.53 -2.00 -25.83
CA PRO A 139 12.32 -1.32 -27.12
C PRO A 139 10.87 -1.35 -27.60
N ASP A 140 10.01 -2.12 -26.94
CA ASP A 140 8.60 -2.29 -27.29
C ASP A 140 7.69 -1.33 -26.50
N ARG A 141 6.38 -1.55 -26.56
CA ARG A 141 5.40 -0.74 -25.84
C ARG A 141 5.52 -0.90 -24.34
N GLN A 142 5.60 0.19 -23.62
CA GLN A 142 5.64 0.20 -22.16
C GLN A 142 4.25 -0.09 -21.57
N PRO A 143 4.15 -0.83 -20.49
CA PRO A 143 5.22 -1.43 -19.65
C PRO A 143 5.64 -2.86 -20.09
N HIS A 144 6.22 -3.01 -21.27
CA HIS A 144 6.78 -4.25 -21.79
C HIS A 144 5.80 -5.44 -21.74
N ILE A 145 6.21 -6.61 -21.24
CA ILE A 145 5.36 -7.82 -21.11
C ILE A 145 4.04 -7.53 -20.35
N LEU A 146 4.06 -6.58 -19.42
CA LEU A 146 2.88 -6.26 -18.61
C LEU A 146 1.85 -5.39 -19.34
N ASN A 147 2.13 -4.90 -20.56
CA ASN A 147 1.13 -4.12 -21.31
C ASN A 147 -0.13 -4.92 -21.60
N GLU A 148 -0.02 -6.23 -21.88
CA GLU A 148 -1.18 -7.11 -22.05
C GLU A 148 -1.94 -7.32 -20.73
N VAL A 149 -1.21 -7.41 -19.60
CA VAL A 149 -1.79 -7.61 -18.28
C VAL A 149 -2.62 -6.39 -17.87
N PHE A 150 -2.05 -5.19 -18.07
CA PHE A 150 -2.74 -3.94 -17.75
C PHE A 150 -3.73 -3.48 -18.82
N GLY A 151 -3.76 -4.13 -19.98
CA GLY A 151 -4.64 -3.76 -21.10
C GLY A 151 -4.44 -2.32 -21.56
N MET A 152 -3.22 -1.82 -21.45
CA MET A 152 -2.86 -0.45 -21.83
C MET A 152 -1.37 -0.35 -22.18
N TYR A 153 -1.00 0.73 -22.80
CA TYR A 153 0.39 1.11 -23.03
C TYR A 153 0.56 2.62 -22.95
N TYR A 154 1.81 3.07 -22.91
CA TYR A 154 2.14 4.49 -23.07
C TYR A 154 3.40 4.66 -23.93
N GLN A 155 3.52 5.82 -24.55
CA GLN A 155 4.64 6.19 -25.39
C GLN A 155 5.33 7.46 -24.92
N GLN A 156 4.66 8.20 -24.05
CA GLN A 156 5.11 9.49 -23.54
C GLN A 156 4.76 9.65 -22.07
N PHE A 157 5.60 10.37 -21.39
CA PHE A 157 5.38 10.89 -20.04
C PHE A 157 5.76 12.37 -19.98
N THR A 158 5.25 13.06 -18.99
CA THR A 158 5.55 14.48 -18.77
C THR A 158 5.42 14.80 -17.28
N PHE A 159 5.69 16.06 -16.95
CA PHE A 159 5.44 16.57 -15.60
C PHE A 159 4.10 17.27 -15.59
N PRO A 160 3.27 17.06 -14.56
CA PRO A 160 1.99 17.74 -14.45
C PRO A 160 2.21 19.21 -14.13
N GLU A 161 1.45 20.06 -14.83
CA GLU A 161 1.35 21.50 -14.56
C GLU A 161 -0.11 21.90 -14.71
N ASN A 162 -0.78 22.20 -13.61
CA ASN A 162 -2.22 22.52 -13.57
C ASN A 162 -3.08 21.40 -14.20
N VAL A 163 -2.78 20.15 -13.89
CA VAL A 163 -3.49 18.98 -14.40
C VAL A 163 -4.29 18.36 -13.26
N THR A 164 -5.62 18.34 -13.40
CA THR A 164 -6.50 17.64 -12.47
C THR A 164 -6.94 16.28 -13.05
N LEU A 165 -7.58 15.47 -12.19
CA LEU A 165 -7.99 14.11 -12.49
C LEU A 165 -9.50 13.96 -12.36
N THR A 166 -10.11 13.22 -13.29
CA THR A 166 -11.52 12.78 -13.20
C THR A 166 -11.66 11.51 -12.37
N GLY A 167 -12.91 11.09 -12.09
CA GLY A 167 -13.22 9.78 -11.50
C GLY A 167 -13.17 9.72 -9.98
N PHE A 168 -13.03 10.85 -9.31
CA PHE A 168 -13.12 10.98 -7.85
C PHE A 168 -14.43 11.71 -7.48
N GLU A 169 -15.23 11.11 -6.61
CA GLU A 169 -16.54 11.67 -6.25
C GLU A 169 -16.40 13.02 -5.54
N GLY A 170 -17.03 14.03 -6.13
CA GLY A 170 -17.12 15.38 -5.54
C GLY A 170 -15.83 16.19 -5.54
N SER A 171 -14.77 15.72 -6.24
CA SER A 171 -13.47 16.39 -6.26
C SER A 171 -12.66 16.08 -7.53
N GLU A 172 -11.71 16.94 -7.80
CA GLU A 172 -10.77 16.81 -8.92
C GLU A 172 -9.34 16.96 -8.37
N PRO A 173 -8.73 15.87 -7.87
CA PRO A 173 -7.37 15.91 -7.35
C PRO A 173 -6.39 16.35 -8.43
N GLU A 174 -5.34 17.05 -8.03
CA GLU A 174 -4.23 17.40 -8.92
C GLU A 174 -3.29 16.22 -9.11
N ALA A 175 -2.81 16.05 -10.34
CA ALA A 175 -1.70 15.17 -10.63
C ALA A 175 -0.41 15.80 -10.10
N GLU A 176 0.39 15.01 -9.38
CA GLU A 176 1.65 15.45 -8.78
C GLU A 176 2.84 14.75 -9.43
N THR A 177 3.99 15.37 -9.38
CA THR A 177 5.32 14.78 -9.59
C THR A 177 5.60 14.28 -11.01
N PHE A 178 4.82 13.34 -11.51
CA PHE A 178 5.08 12.63 -12.77
C PHE A 178 3.79 12.09 -13.34
N MET A 179 3.64 12.13 -14.66
CA MET A 179 2.48 11.57 -15.34
C MET A 179 2.85 10.86 -16.63
N GLU A 180 2.33 9.65 -16.80
CA GLU A 180 2.37 8.87 -18.02
C GLU A 180 1.06 9.06 -18.79
N LEU A 181 1.16 9.18 -20.09
CA LEU A 181 0.03 9.39 -20.98
C LEU A 181 -0.52 8.01 -21.41
N LEU A 182 -1.37 7.42 -20.55
CA LEU A 182 -1.85 6.06 -20.77
C LEU A 182 -2.85 5.98 -21.92
N ILE A 183 -2.65 4.97 -22.79
CA ILE A 183 -3.52 4.66 -23.92
C ILE A 183 -4.14 3.29 -23.66
N PRO A 184 -5.44 3.21 -23.36
CA PRO A 184 -6.11 1.92 -23.16
C PRO A 184 -6.07 1.04 -24.41
N ASP A 185 -5.81 -0.25 -24.20
CA ASP A 185 -5.85 -1.32 -25.20
C ASP A 185 -6.58 -2.53 -24.57
N GLY A 186 -7.88 -2.35 -24.34
CA GLY A 186 -8.76 -3.27 -23.61
C GLY A 186 -9.07 -2.85 -22.17
N ALA A 187 -8.28 -1.99 -21.54
CA ALA A 187 -8.53 -1.52 -20.18
C ALA A 187 -9.68 -0.50 -20.10
N GLU A 188 -10.38 -0.52 -18.99
CA GLU A 188 -11.33 0.51 -18.56
C GLU A 188 -10.57 1.75 -18.04
N ILE A 189 -11.05 2.94 -18.42
CA ILE A 189 -10.54 4.21 -17.86
C ILE A 189 -11.24 4.48 -16.55
N ILE A 190 -10.49 4.48 -15.46
CA ILE A 190 -11.00 4.80 -14.12
C ILE A 190 -10.84 6.29 -13.82
N SER A 191 -9.73 6.87 -14.27
CA SER A 191 -9.43 8.30 -14.16
C SER A 191 -8.73 8.77 -15.41
N ALA A 192 -9.03 9.99 -15.84
CA ALA A 192 -8.40 10.64 -16.98
C ALA A 192 -7.87 12.02 -16.57
N TYR A 193 -6.88 12.52 -17.30
CA TYR A 193 -6.35 13.87 -17.09
C TYR A 193 -7.32 14.92 -17.56
N GLN A 194 -7.57 15.94 -16.74
CA GLN A 194 -8.33 17.14 -17.12
C GLN A 194 -7.37 18.26 -17.50
N HIS A 195 -7.01 18.30 -18.77
CA HIS A 195 -6.14 19.34 -19.31
C HIS A 195 -6.38 19.47 -20.82
N PRO A 196 -6.35 20.66 -21.43
CA PRO A 196 -6.63 20.84 -22.86
C PRO A 196 -5.85 19.91 -23.79
N ASN A 197 -4.58 19.64 -23.48
CA ASN A 197 -3.70 18.77 -24.28
C ASN A 197 -3.76 17.30 -23.90
N TRP A 198 -4.10 16.95 -22.65
CA TRP A 198 -3.94 15.61 -22.09
C TRP A 198 -5.25 14.86 -21.84
N LYS A 199 -6.42 15.49 -22.02
CA LYS A 199 -7.75 14.92 -21.72
C LYS A 199 -8.11 13.64 -22.50
N LYS A 200 -7.35 13.29 -23.53
CA LYS A 200 -7.52 12.06 -24.30
C LYS A 200 -6.78 10.84 -23.71
N TYR A 201 -5.97 11.08 -22.68
CA TYR A 201 -5.18 10.03 -22.04
C TYR A 201 -5.75 9.68 -20.68
N ALA A 202 -5.68 8.39 -20.35
CA ALA A 202 -6.02 7.92 -19.03
C ALA A 202 -4.89 8.21 -18.02
N ALA A 203 -5.28 8.40 -16.76
CA ALA A 203 -4.39 8.54 -15.62
C ALA A 203 -4.37 7.26 -14.76
N VAL A 204 -5.54 6.59 -14.64
CA VAL A 204 -5.68 5.31 -13.95
C VAL A 204 -6.53 4.39 -14.80
N THR A 205 -6.07 3.15 -14.96
CA THR A 205 -6.78 2.12 -15.73
C THR A 205 -7.00 0.85 -14.91
N HIS A 206 -8.06 0.12 -15.25
CA HIS A 206 -8.34 -1.22 -14.74
C HIS A 206 -8.53 -2.19 -15.91
N HIS A 207 -7.98 -3.38 -15.78
CA HIS A 207 -8.14 -4.46 -16.76
C HIS A 207 -8.37 -5.79 -16.06
N THR A 208 -9.35 -6.56 -16.54
CA THR A 208 -9.50 -7.96 -16.14
C THR A 208 -8.62 -8.81 -17.05
N TYR A 209 -7.58 -9.41 -16.48
CA TYR A 209 -6.67 -10.27 -17.21
C TYR A 209 -6.85 -11.72 -16.80
N GLU A 210 -7.36 -12.55 -17.69
CA GLU A 210 -7.75 -13.93 -17.43
C GLU A 210 -8.69 -14.04 -16.21
N ARG A 211 -8.21 -14.54 -15.07
CA ARG A 211 -9.00 -14.67 -13.83
C ARG A 211 -8.72 -13.56 -12.80
N GLY A 212 -7.73 -12.73 -13.05
CA GLY A 212 -7.29 -11.69 -12.12
C GLY A 212 -7.58 -10.28 -12.60
N ASN A 213 -7.11 -9.32 -11.83
CA ASN A 213 -7.32 -7.90 -12.06
C ASN A 213 -5.98 -7.16 -12.10
N ALA A 214 -5.87 -6.18 -12.94
CA ALA A 214 -4.69 -5.36 -13.11
C ALA A 214 -5.05 -3.87 -13.09
N TRP A 215 -4.38 -3.11 -12.25
CA TRP A 215 -4.59 -1.67 -12.08
C TRP A 215 -3.28 -0.95 -12.34
N TYR A 216 -3.34 0.09 -13.16
CA TYR A 216 -2.17 0.91 -13.42
C TYR A 216 -2.45 2.37 -13.09
N ILE A 217 -1.60 2.95 -12.24
CA ILE A 217 -1.69 4.33 -11.75
C ILE A 217 -0.55 5.12 -12.40
N GLY A 218 -0.86 5.87 -13.46
CA GLY A 218 0.12 6.54 -14.30
C GLY A 218 0.66 7.88 -13.76
N CYS A 219 0.17 8.34 -12.60
CA CYS A 219 0.65 9.55 -11.95
C CYS A 219 0.57 9.43 -10.44
N MET A 220 1.18 10.36 -9.71
CA MET A 220 0.96 10.53 -8.28
C MET A 220 -0.11 11.60 -8.05
N PHE A 221 -0.83 11.49 -6.95
CA PHE A 221 -1.82 12.46 -6.46
C PHE A 221 -1.88 12.42 -4.93
N GLU A 222 -2.60 13.34 -4.32
CA GLU A 222 -2.66 13.48 -2.87
C GLU A 222 -3.00 12.18 -2.14
N GLU A 223 -2.41 11.98 -0.97
CA GLU A 223 -2.53 10.75 -0.19
C GLU A 223 -3.98 10.36 0.12
N HIS A 224 -4.83 11.34 0.42
CA HIS A 224 -6.25 11.08 0.71
C HIS A 224 -6.98 10.38 -0.45
N TYR A 225 -6.72 10.80 -1.68
CA TYR A 225 -7.31 10.17 -2.87
C TYR A 225 -6.66 8.83 -3.19
N LEU A 226 -5.36 8.68 -2.90
CA LEU A 226 -4.70 7.37 -2.99
C LEU A 226 -5.33 6.37 -2.02
N GLN A 227 -5.65 6.78 -0.79
CA GLN A 227 -6.38 5.95 0.18
C GLN A 227 -7.76 5.52 -0.37
N GLN A 228 -8.54 6.45 -0.92
CA GLN A 228 -9.85 6.13 -1.53
C GLN A 228 -9.71 5.14 -2.70
N MET A 229 -8.72 5.35 -3.56
CA MET A 229 -8.43 4.47 -4.69
C MET A 229 -8.04 3.07 -4.22
N LEU A 230 -7.13 2.95 -3.24
CA LEU A 230 -6.71 1.67 -2.70
C LEU A 230 -7.85 0.93 -2.01
N ILE A 231 -8.71 1.61 -1.25
CA ILE A 231 -9.93 0.99 -0.68
C ILE A 231 -10.79 0.40 -1.80
N LYS A 232 -11.06 1.16 -2.85
CA LYS A 232 -11.88 0.70 -3.99
C LYS A 232 -11.26 -0.51 -4.69
N ILE A 233 -9.96 -0.45 -5.00
CA ILE A 233 -9.25 -1.53 -5.68
C ILE A 233 -9.24 -2.80 -4.83
N LEU A 234 -8.89 -2.69 -3.56
CA LEU A 234 -8.72 -3.83 -2.67
C LEU A 234 -10.07 -4.46 -2.30
N ALA A 235 -11.12 -3.66 -2.14
CA ALA A 235 -12.48 -4.17 -1.92
C ALA A 235 -12.98 -5.04 -3.09
N GLN A 236 -12.65 -4.71 -4.33
CA GLN A 236 -12.98 -5.55 -5.49
C GLN A 236 -12.26 -6.90 -5.47
N SER A 237 -11.14 -6.99 -4.77
CA SER A 237 -10.38 -8.24 -4.54
C SER A 237 -10.80 -8.96 -3.26
N GLY A 238 -11.89 -8.53 -2.62
CA GLY A 238 -12.37 -9.09 -1.35
C GLY A 238 -11.52 -8.71 -0.14
N ILE A 239 -10.64 -7.71 -0.27
CA ILE A 239 -9.79 -7.22 0.81
C ILE A 239 -10.40 -5.94 1.37
N ASN A 240 -10.80 -5.99 2.64
CA ASN A 240 -11.33 -4.85 3.37
C ASN A 240 -10.48 -4.62 4.62
N ALA A 241 -10.52 -3.39 5.13
CA ALA A 241 -9.96 -3.12 6.44
C ALA A 241 -10.65 -3.98 7.51
N ALA A 242 -9.88 -4.41 8.50
CA ALA A 242 -10.40 -5.23 9.60
C ALA A 242 -11.43 -4.48 10.46
N VAL A 243 -11.41 -3.16 10.40
CA VAL A 243 -12.26 -2.24 11.15
C VAL A 243 -12.58 -0.99 10.33
N PRO A 244 -13.71 -0.31 10.58
CA PRO A 244 -14.08 0.92 9.89
C PRO A 244 -13.23 2.14 10.31
N GLU A 245 -12.57 2.07 11.47
CA GLU A 245 -11.73 3.13 12.00
C GLU A 245 -10.56 3.42 11.06
N LYS A 246 -10.17 4.69 11.05
CA LYS A 246 -9.03 5.20 10.28
C LYS A 246 -8.09 5.95 11.21
N PHE A 247 -6.94 6.33 10.70
CA PHE A 247 -6.04 7.23 11.41
C PHE A 247 -6.82 8.38 12.09
N PRO A 248 -6.57 8.68 13.38
CA PRO A 248 -5.39 8.30 14.18
C PRO A 248 -5.47 6.95 14.90
N VAL A 249 -6.56 6.19 14.79
CA VAL A 249 -6.63 4.85 15.37
C VAL A 249 -6.06 3.85 14.36
N ILE A 250 -4.96 3.21 14.77
CA ILE A 250 -4.33 2.16 13.99
C ILE A 250 -4.67 0.80 14.60
N VAL A 251 -5.13 -0.11 13.76
CA VAL A 251 -5.53 -1.45 14.16
C VAL A 251 -4.65 -2.50 13.51
N ARG A 252 -4.19 -3.47 14.29
CA ARG A 252 -3.38 -4.59 13.83
C ARG A 252 -3.92 -5.90 14.39
N GLU A 253 -3.84 -6.96 13.61
CA GLU A 253 -4.31 -8.28 14.01
C GLU A 253 -3.19 -9.32 13.92
N GLY A 254 -3.35 -10.40 14.68
CA GLY A 254 -2.48 -11.56 14.60
C GLY A 254 -3.06 -12.76 15.31
N ILE A 255 -2.50 -13.93 15.01
CA ILE A 255 -2.86 -15.20 15.66
C ILE A 255 -1.65 -15.67 16.45
N ASN A 256 -1.81 -15.89 17.76
CA ASN A 256 -0.73 -16.33 18.63
C ASN A 256 -0.45 -17.84 18.49
N ALA A 257 0.55 -18.35 19.21
CA ALA A 257 0.93 -19.76 19.18
C ALA A 257 -0.19 -20.71 19.67
N LYS A 258 -1.19 -20.21 20.40
CA LYS A 258 -2.35 -20.98 20.87
C LYS A 258 -3.51 -20.98 19.87
N GLY A 259 -3.38 -20.28 18.73
CA GLY A 259 -4.45 -20.11 17.76
C GLY A 259 -5.49 -19.08 18.16
N GLU A 260 -5.20 -18.21 19.15
CA GLU A 260 -6.06 -17.15 19.60
C GLU A 260 -5.86 -15.91 18.71
N LYS A 261 -6.98 -15.30 18.27
CA LYS A 261 -6.95 -14.06 17.47
C LYS A 261 -6.83 -12.87 18.42
N LEU A 262 -5.78 -12.08 18.22
CA LEU A 262 -5.50 -10.85 18.94
C LEU A 262 -5.70 -9.65 18.04
N ARG A 263 -6.21 -8.56 18.59
CA ARG A 263 -6.30 -7.27 17.92
C ARG A 263 -5.69 -6.18 18.79
N PHE A 264 -4.90 -5.35 18.17
CA PHE A 264 -4.20 -4.22 18.79
C PHE A 264 -4.82 -2.94 18.27
N TYR A 265 -5.23 -2.07 19.16
CA TYR A 265 -5.69 -0.72 18.87
C TYR A 265 -4.65 0.25 19.38
N LEU A 266 -4.17 1.14 18.54
CA LEU A 266 -3.14 2.12 18.86
C LEU A 266 -3.66 3.52 18.52
N ASN A 267 -3.60 4.43 19.48
CA ASN A 267 -3.98 5.82 19.27
C ASN A 267 -2.74 6.67 18.93
N TYR A 268 -2.64 7.13 17.71
CA TYR A 268 -1.57 8.00 17.22
C TYR A 268 -1.93 9.49 17.31
N SER A 269 -2.60 9.90 18.40
CA SER A 269 -2.96 11.29 18.63
C SER A 269 -2.85 11.70 20.11
N TRP A 270 -2.92 13.01 20.33
CA TRP A 270 -3.03 13.61 21.68
C TRP A 270 -4.46 13.63 22.22
N GLU A 271 -5.43 13.22 21.42
CA GLU A 271 -6.85 13.20 21.80
C GLU A 271 -7.27 11.80 22.23
N GLU A 272 -8.18 11.71 23.18
CA GLU A 272 -8.82 10.44 23.56
C GLU A 272 -9.63 9.91 22.37
N GLN A 273 -9.51 8.60 22.11
CA GLN A 273 -10.27 7.90 21.07
C GLN A 273 -11.15 6.83 21.69
N ARG A 274 -12.32 6.61 21.09
CA ARG A 274 -13.24 5.53 21.47
C ARG A 274 -13.58 4.73 20.23
N VAL A 275 -13.51 3.42 20.38
CA VAL A 275 -13.75 2.46 19.31
C VAL A 275 -14.73 1.41 19.78
N GLU A 276 -15.65 1.03 18.92
CA GLU A 276 -16.59 -0.06 19.18
C GLU A 276 -16.08 -1.35 18.53
N ALA A 277 -15.96 -2.42 19.30
CA ALA A 277 -15.59 -3.74 18.78
C ALA A 277 -16.84 -4.46 18.26
N ALA A 278 -16.72 -5.14 17.11
CA ALA A 278 -17.84 -5.85 16.49
C ALA A 278 -18.27 -7.10 17.27
N ASP A 279 -17.33 -7.77 17.94
CA ASP A 279 -17.52 -9.06 18.61
C ASP A 279 -17.16 -8.98 20.08
N ASP A 280 -17.57 -9.98 20.86
CA ASP A 280 -17.19 -10.13 22.27
C ASP A 280 -15.69 -10.42 22.40
N PHE A 281 -15.08 -9.88 23.44
CA PHE A 281 -13.64 -9.96 23.64
C PHE A 281 -13.22 -9.98 25.12
N GLU A 282 -12.03 -10.49 25.35
CA GLU A 282 -11.28 -10.38 26.60
C GLU A 282 -10.21 -9.29 26.48
N VAL A 283 -10.09 -8.42 27.49
CA VAL A 283 -9.04 -7.39 27.53
C VAL A 283 -7.73 -8.02 28.00
N ILE A 284 -6.68 -7.89 27.21
CA ILE A 284 -5.34 -8.36 27.54
C ILE A 284 -4.48 -7.23 28.09
N LEU A 285 -4.59 -6.03 27.51
CA LEU A 285 -3.91 -4.81 27.94
C LEU A 285 -4.77 -3.60 27.60
N GLY A 286 -4.68 -2.56 28.41
CA GLY A 286 -5.35 -1.28 28.15
C GLY A 286 -6.71 -1.18 28.83
N SER A 287 -7.53 -0.22 28.39
CA SER A 287 -8.83 0.09 28.96
C SER A 287 -9.96 -0.19 27.98
N ALA A 288 -10.89 -1.07 28.34
CA ALA A 288 -12.10 -1.34 27.57
C ALA A 288 -13.24 -1.82 28.45
N ASP A 289 -14.48 -1.55 28.03
CA ASP A 289 -15.70 -2.09 28.62
C ASP A 289 -16.22 -3.21 27.72
N SER A 290 -15.91 -4.46 28.07
CA SER A 290 -16.32 -5.62 27.28
C SER A 290 -17.84 -5.82 27.24
N THR A 291 -18.59 -5.31 28.24
CA THR A 291 -20.05 -5.41 28.27
C THR A 291 -20.73 -4.46 27.29
N LYS A 292 -20.08 -3.35 26.99
CA LYS A 292 -20.52 -2.36 25.99
C LYS A 292 -19.78 -2.49 24.67
N ARG A 293 -18.78 -3.37 24.58
CA ARG A 293 -17.85 -3.50 23.45
C ARG A 293 -17.10 -2.20 23.12
N GLU A 294 -16.91 -1.32 24.11
CA GLU A 294 -16.19 -0.06 23.96
C GLU A 294 -14.72 -0.20 24.36
N ILE A 295 -13.84 0.33 23.52
CA ILE A 295 -12.39 0.42 23.76
C ILE A 295 -12.07 1.90 23.96
N HIS A 296 -11.37 2.21 25.05
CA HIS A 296 -10.96 3.55 25.40
C HIS A 296 -9.46 3.69 25.26
N LEU A 297 -9.05 4.63 24.43
CA LEU A 297 -7.64 4.89 24.13
C LEU A 297 -7.30 6.32 24.53
N SER A 298 -6.53 6.48 25.59
CA SER A 298 -5.95 7.77 25.95
C SER A 298 -4.95 8.23 24.86
N ALA A 299 -4.39 9.44 25.01
CA ALA A 299 -3.36 9.93 24.10
C ALA A 299 -2.17 8.95 24.04
N TRP A 300 -1.77 8.55 22.81
CA TRP A 300 -0.66 7.63 22.55
C TRP A 300 -0.76 6.27 23.27
N ASP A 301 -1.96 5.82 23.52
CA ASP A 301 -2.26 4.59 24.24
C ASP A 301 -2.40 3.37 23.32
N VAL A 302 -2.35 2.18 23.91
CA VAL A 302 -2.55 0.90 23.25
C VAL A 302 -3.54 0.05 24.04
N CYS A 303 -4.48 -0.56 23.32
CA CYS A 303 -5.33 -1.60 23.87
C CYS A 303 -5.18 -2.90 23.06
N ILE A 304 -5.02 -4.02 23.75
CA ILE A 304 -4.93 -5.35 23.16
C ILE A 304 -6.11 -6.17 23.64
N ILE A 305 -6.87 -6.68 22.72
CA ILE A 305 -7.98 -7.57 23.00
C ILE A 305 -7.77 -8.94 22.36
N LYS A 306 -8.41 -9.94 22.94
CA LYS A 306 -8.50 -11.29 22.40
C LYS A 306 -9.97 -11.61 22.14
N PHE A 307 -10.30 -12.10 20.97
CA PHE A 307 -11.64 -12.52 20.63
C PHE A 307 -11.96 -13.89 21.22
N ASP A 308 -13.18 -14.03 21.72
CA ASP A 308 -13.73 -15.33 22.06
C ASP A 308 -13.92 -16.16 20.79
N LYS A 309 -13.68 -17.47 20.88
CA LYS A 309 -13.74 -18.39 19.74
C LYS A 309 -15.15 -18.61 19.27
#